data_281d54e8a3347993264a4be5f88ef7d2
#
_entry.id   281d54e8a3347993264a4be5f88ef7d2
#
_cell.length_a   1.000
_cell.length_b   1.000
_cell.length_c   1.000
_cell.angle_alpha   90.00
_cell.angle_beta   90.00
_cell.angle_gamma   90.00
#
_symmetry.space_group_name_H-M   'P 1'
#
loop_
_entity.id
_entity.type
_entity.pdbx_description
1 polymer ?
#
loop_
_entity_poly.entity_id
_entity_poly.type
_entity_poly.pdbx_seq_one_letter_code
_entity_poly.pdbx_strand_id
1 'polypeptide(L)'
;DVYGPSVPKMTASEGQMPEAIQEGEKEVIMPFEKYGVKWMSIGYFARPEQALIWRGPMACNALKQMILQVRWGELDFLLIDMPPGTGDIHISLVHDIPLQGAVIVSTPQDVALADVEKGVNMFRNKDVNKPIFGLIENMAWFTPAEHPDEKYYIFGQGGGQRMAEKYDIPLLGQIPIVQSIREGGDSGEPAALSSRPDGLAFLALAEKLASALA
;
A
#
# COMPACT_ATOMS: atom_id res chain seq x y z
N ASP A 1 7.54 -0.31 2.18
CA ASP A 1 7.40 1.15 2.30
C ASP A 1 8.78 1.80 2.41
N VAL A 2 9.11 2.67 1.45
CA VAL A 2 10.45 3.32 1.35
C VAL A 2 10.44 4.74 1.91
N TYR A 3 9.29 5.40 2.00
CA TYR A 3 9.21 6.81 2.37
C TYR A 3 8.47 7.10 3.68
N GLY A 4 7.82 6.15 4.25
CA GLY A 4 7.06 6.34 5.48
C GLY A 4 7.51 5.38 6.57
N PRO A 5 7.87 5.83 7.77
CA PRO A 5 8.17 4.94 8.89
C PRO A 5 6.91 4.41 9.57
N SER A 6 5.75 4.36 8.86
CA SER A 6 4.45 4.08 9.45
C SER A 6 4.18 2.59 9.69
N VAL A 7 4.74 1.69 8.88
CA VAL A 7 4.51 0.25 9.04
C VAL A 7 4.91 -0.28 10.43
N PRO A 8 6.07 0.05 11.01
CA PRO A 8 6.39 -0.34 12.38
C PRO A 8 5.36 0.13 13.40
N LYS A 9 4.81 1.36 13.24
CA LYS A 9 3.74 1.88 14.10
C LYS A 9 2.47 1.07 13.93
N MET A 10 2.01 0.91 12.70
CA MET A 10 0.77 0.20 12.36
C MET A 10 0.79 -1.29 12.72
N THR A 11 1.97 -1.85 12.97
CA THR A 11 2.15 -3.23 13.39
C THR A 11 2.64 -3.37 14.82
N ALA A 12 2.69 -2.28 15.60
CA ALA A 12 3.27 -2.24 16.95
C ALA A 12 4.60 -2.99 17.04
N SER A 13 5.51 -2.69 16.12
CA SER A 13 6.86 -3.25 16.00
C SER A 13 7.94 -2.17 16.03
N GLU A 14 7.61 -0.98 16.55
CA GLU A 14 8.55 0.13 16.70
C GLU A 14 9.75 -0.28 17.56
N GLY A 15 10.94 0.16 17.18
CA GLY A 15 12.19 -0.17 17.87
C GLY A 15 12.71 -1.59 17.65
N GLN A 16 12.01 -2.42 16.90
CA GLN A 16 12.52 -3.71 16.45
C GLN A 16 13.36 -3.50 15.19
N MET A 17 14.47 -4.24 15.07
CA MET A 17 15.29 -4.25 13.86
C MET A 17 15.22 -5.63 13.24
N PRO A 18 15.04 -5.75 11.91
CA PRO A 18 15.16 -7.01 11.22
C PRO A 18 16.54 -7.64 11.48
N GLU A 19 16.55 -8.93 11.73
CA GLU A 19 17.79 -9.67 11.96
C GLU A 19 18.46 -9.94 10.60
N ALA A 20 19.77 -9.72 10.54
CA ALA A 20 20.59 -10.12 9.41
C ALA A 20 21.33 -11.41 9.74
N ILE A 21 21.18 -12.42 8.90
CA ILE A 21 21.85 -13.72 9.07
C ILE A 21 22.82 -13.97 7.93
N GLN A 22 23.92 -14.67 8.22
CA GLN A 22 24.90 -15.05 7.21
C GLN A 22 24.53 -16.42 6.61
N GLU A 23 24.32 -16.48 5.30
CA GLU A 23 24.08 -17.69 4.54
C GLU A 23 25.18 -17.91 3.52
N GLY A 24 26.20 -18.66 3.92
CA GLY A 24 27.41 -18.79 3.12
C GLY A 24 28.13 -17.44 2.99
N GLU A 25 28.28 -16.98 1.75
CA GLU A 25 28.91 -15.68 1.45
C GLU A 25 27.90 -14.50 1.39
N LYS A 26 26.61 -14.77 1.55
CA LYS A 26 25.57 -13.73 1.45
C LYS A 26 24.98 -13.40 2.80
N GLU A 27 24.78 -12.12 3.03
CA GLU A 27 23.98 -11.61 4.13
C GLU A 27 22.51 -11.52 3.69
N VAL A 28 21.61 -12.08 4.50
CA VAL A 28 20.16 -12.15 4.21
C VAL A 28 19.42 -11.53 5.38
N ILE A 29 18.45 -10.69 5.07
CA ILE A 29 17.62 -9.99 6.06
C ILE A 29 16.38 -10.82 6.34
N MET A 30 16.08 -11.07 7.61
CA MET A 30 14.86 -11.74 8.02
C MET A 30 13.70 -10.73 8.10
N PRO A 31 12.54 -11.00 7.47
CA PRO A 31 11.40 -10.11 7.60
C PRO A 31 10.83 -10.17 9.02
N PHE A 32 10.21 -9.08 9.45
CA PHE A 32 9.40 -9.10 10.67
C PHE A 32 8.10 -9.86 10.41
N GLU A 33 7.70 -10.74 11.30
CA GLU A 33 6.45 -11.52 11.14
C GLU A 33 5.42 -11.12 12.19
N LYS A 34 4.25 -10.72 11.72
CA LYS A 34 3.10 -10.40 12.57
C LYS A 34 1.79 -10.59 11.81
N TYR A 35 0.78 -11.07 12.49
CA TYR A 35 -0.55 -11.33 11.93
C TYR A 35 -0.54 -12.30 10.73
N GLY A 36 0.41 -13.23 10.69
CA GLY A 36 0.58 -14.16 9.57
C GLY A 36 1.15 -13.50 8.30
N VAL A 37 1.66 -12.28 8.41
CA VAL A 37 2.25 -11.51 7.30
C VAL A 37 3.71 -11.23 7.60
N LYS A 38 4.55 -11.33 6.57
CA LYS A 38 5.97 -10.93 6.59
C LYS A 38 6.08 -9.48 6.15
N TRP A 39 6.69 -8.66 7.01
CA TRP A 39 6.78 -7.22 6.82
C TRP A 39 8.22 -6.78 6.60
N MET A 40 8.40 -5.83 5.69
CA MET A 40 9.65 -5.10 5.52
C MET A 40 9.34 -3.63 5.22
N SER A 41 9.94 -2.74 5.99
CA SER A 41 9.80 -1.30 5.85
C SER A 41 11.12 -0.60 6.13
N ILE A 42 11.35 0.51 5.46
CA ILE A 42 12.47 1.41 5.76
C ILE A 42 12.40 1.93 7.20
N GLY A 43 11.19 2.00 7.77
CA GLY A 43 10.97 2.40 9.14
C GLY A 43 11.67 1.51 10.18
N TYR A 44 12.03 0.28 9.83
CA TYR A 44 12.83 -0.58 10.71
C TYR A 44 14.31 -0.19 10.77
N PHE A 45 14.81 0.53 9.77
CA PHE A 45 16.22 0.96 9.68
C PHE A 45 16.41 2.44 10.00
N ALA A 46 15.31 3.19 10.12
CA ALA A 46 15.31 4.61 10.43
C ALA A 46 15.19 4.84 11.94
N ARG A 47 16.10 5.60 12.52
CA ARG A 47 15.86 6.10 13.87
C ARG A 47 14.81 7.22 13.82
N PRO A 48 13.86 7.27 14.77
CA PRO A 48 12.79 8.28 14.76
C PRO A 48 13.28 9.74 14.69
N GLU A 49 14.51 10.00 15.21
CA GLU A 49 15.09 11.33 15.25
C GLU A 49 15.94 11.66 14.01
N GLN A 50 16.17 10.71 13.13
CA GLN A 50 16.96 10.93 11.92
C GLN A 50 16.06 11.24 10.73
N ALA A 51 16.15 12.47 10.21
CA ALA A 51 15.64 12.77 8.89
C ALA A 51 16.45 11.96 7.86
N LEU A 52 15.86 10.90 7.34
CA LEU A 52 16.44 10.15 6.23
C LEU A 52 16.27 10.96 4.94
N ILE A 53 17.35 11.65 4.56
CA ILE A 53 17.38 12.36 3.27
C ILE A 53 17.76 11.34 2.20
N TRP A 54 16.76 10.71 1.60
CA TRP A 54 16.95 9.79 0.49
C TRP A 54 17.05 10.55 -0.84
N ARG A 55 18.20 10.48 -1.48
CA ARG A 55 18.29 10.86 -2.90
C ARG A 55 17.77 9.71 -3.74
N GLY A 56 17.15 10.00 -4.89
CA GLY A 56 16.52 8.99 -5.75
C GLY A 56 17.29 7.68 -5.92
N PRO A 57 18.58 7.69 -6.31
CA PRO A 57 19.37 6.46 -6.46
C PRO A 57 19.55 5.65 -5.17
N MET A 58 19.65 6.32 -4.01
CA MET A 58 19.76 5.63 -2.71
C MET A 58 18.46 4.94 -2.35
N ALA A 59 17.32 5.60 -2.58
CA ALA A 59 16.00 5.03 -2.34
C ALA A 59 15.73 3.82 -3.24
N CYS A 60 16.10 3.90 -4.52
CA CYS A 60 15.99 2.76 -5.45
C CYS A 60 16.83 1.56 -4.99
N ASN A 61 18.06 1.80 -4.55
CA ASN A 61 18.93 0.73 -4.05
C ASN A 61 18.38 0.11 -2.76
N ALA A 62 17.92 0.92 -1.81
CA ALA A 62 17.32 0.43 -0.59
C ALA A 62 16.08 -0.44 -0.87
N LEU A 63 15.21 0.02 -1.78
CA LEU A 63 14.04 -0.74 -2.20
C LEU A 63 14.42 -2.09 -2.82
N LYS A 64 15.42 -2.11 -3.70
CA LYS A 64 15.93 -3.37 -4.27
C LYS A 64 16.44 -4.31 -3.18
N GLN A 65 17.19 -3.80 -2.22
CA GLN A 65 17.68 -4.60 -1.09
C GLN A 65 16.52 -5.15 -0.27
N MET A 66 15.54 -4.33 0.07
CA MET A 66 14.34 -4.74 0.82
C MET A 66 13.51 -5.81 0.11
N ILE A 67 13.58 -5.89 -1.21
CA ILE A 67 12.85 -6.92 -1.98
C ILE A 67 13.71 -8.15 -2.23
N LEU A 68 14.97 -7.97 -2.64
CA LEU A 68 15.82 -9.05 -3.15
C LEU A 68 16.71 -9.68 -2.09
N GLN A 69 17.05 -8.99 -0.99
CA GLN A 69 17.92 -9.49 0.08
C GLN A 69 17.15 -9.97 1.31
N VAL A 70 15.83 -9.90 1.28
CA VAL A 70 14.97 -10.41 2.35
C VAL A 70 14.63 -11.87 2.08
N ARG A 71 14.71 -12.68 3.14
CA ARG A 71 14.27 -14.07 3.09
C ARG A 71 12.75 -14.17 3.22
N TRP A 72 12.07 -13.96 2.14
CA TRP A 72 10.61 -14.06 2.10
C TRP A 72 10.10 -15.50 2.28
N GLY A 73 10.87 -16.52 1.81
CA GLY A 73 10.41 -17.88 1.76
C GLY A 73 9.25 -18.06 0.77
N GLU A 74 8.35 -19.00 1.07
CA GLU A 74 7.14 -19.18 0.27
C GLU A 74 6.12 -18.07 0.59
N LEU A 75 5.58 -17.45 -0.46
CA LEU A 75 4.56 -16.40 -0.39
C LEU A 75 3.46 -16.69 -1.40
N ASP A 76 2.20 -16.50 -1.01
CA ASP A 76 1.08 -16.45 -1.94
C ASP A 76 1.07 -15.12 -2.71
N PHE A 77 1.35 -14.01 -2.01
CA PHE A 77 1.37 -12.66 -2.55
C PHE A 77 2.52 -11.84 -1.97
N LEU A 78 3.14 -11.02 -2.79
CA LEU A 78 4.04 -9.94 -2.37
C LEU A 78 3.41 -8.59 -2.73
N LEU A 79 3.02 -7.83 -1.72
CA LEU A 79 2.46 -6.48 -1.87
C LEU A 79 3.56 -5.44 -1.66
N ILE A 80 3.69 -4.52 -2.59
CA ILE A 80 4.67 -3.44 -2.54
C ILE A 80 3.92 -2.12 -2.40
N ASP A 81 3.98 -1.53 -1.21
CA ASP A 81 3.43 -0.20 -0.95
C ASP A 81 4.38 0.87 -1.52
N MET A 82 3.91 1.53 -2.57
CA MET A 82 4.69 2.49 -3.34
C MET A 82 4.58 3.89 -2.73
N PRO A 83 5.64 4.70 -2.76
CA PRO A 83 5.54 6.10 -2.43
C PRO A 83 4.57 6.83 -3.38
N PRO A 84 4.05 8.01 -3.02
CA PRO A 84 3.19 8.76 -3.93
C PRO A 84 3.97 9.27 -5.14
N GLY A 85 3.25 9.45 -6.26
CA GLY A 85 3.82 10.02 -7.48
C GLY A 85 4.20 8.98 -8.53
N THR A 86 5.01 9.40 -9.52
CA THR A 86 5.41 8.61 -10.68
C THR A 86 6.89 8.83 -11.03
N GLY A 87 7.74 9.01 -10.02
CA GLY A 87 9.17 9.31 -10.18
C GLY A 87 10.05 8.09 -10.41
N ASP A 88 11.35 8.29 -10.34
CA ASP A 88 12.41 7.30 -10.65
C ASP A 88 12.26 5.99 -9.87
N ILE A 89 11.74 6.03 -8.64
CA ILE A 89 11.52 4.84 -7.81
C ILE A 89 10.51 3.90 -8.47
N HIS A 90 9.40 4.45 -8.97
CA HIS A 90 8.35 3.67 -9.64
C HIS A 90 8.90 3.02 -10.90
N ILE A 91 9.61 3.78 -11.72
CA ILE A 91 10.21 3.31 -12.97
C ILE A 91 11.23 2.22 -12.68
N SER A 92 12.15 2.45 -11.73
CA SER A 92 13.15 1.47 -11.33
C SER A 92 12.53 0.17 -10.83
N LEU A 93 11.50 0.26 -9.98
CA LEU A 93 10.82 -0.90 -9.43
C LEU A 93 10.16 -1.75 -10.53
N VAL A 94 9.44 -1.10 -11.44
CA VAL A 94 8.74 -1.78 -12.53
C VAL A 94 9.70 -2.47 -13.49
N HIS A 95 10.89 -1.90 -13.70
CA HIS A 95 11.94 -2.51 -14.55
C HIS A 95 12.68 -3.65 -13.86
N ASP A 96 12.94 -3.51 -12.56
CA ASP A 96 13.84 -4.42 -11.85
C ASP A 96 13.10 -5.60 -11.21
N ILE A 97 11.78 -5.52 -11.07
CA ILE A 97 10.95 -6.53 -10.41
C ILE A 97 9.84 -7.00 -11.34
N PRO A 98 9.63 -8.32 -11.45
CA PRO A 98 8.58 -8.89 -12.30
C PRO A 98 7.19 -8.71 -11.68
N LEU A 99 6.71 -7.45 -11.63
CA LEU A 99 5.37 -7.13 -11.11
C LEU A 99 4.29 -7.75 -11.98
N GLN A 100 3.30 -8.38 -11.37
CA GLN A 100 2.11 -8.89 -12.06
C GLN A 100 1.18 -7.76 -12.48
N GLY A 101 1.08 -6.68 -11.69
CA GLY A 101 0.27 -5.51 -12.00
C GLY A 101 0.21 -4.55 -10.82
N ALA A 102 -0.73 -3.62 -10.88
CA ALA A 102 -0.90 -2.57 -9.89
C ALA A 102 -2.34 -2.46 -9.40
N VAL A 103 -2.51 -1.99 -8.17
CA VAL A 103 -3.78 -1.51 -7.62
C VAL A 103 -3.61 -0.02 -7.36
N ILE A 104 -4.56 0.77 -7.80
CA ILE A 104 -4.56 2.21 -7.59
C ILE A 104 -5.42 2.53 -6.35
N VAL A 105 -4.88 3.31 -5.44
CA VAL A 105 -5.62 3.81 -4.27
C VAL A 105 -5.71 5.32 -4.34
N SER A 106 -6.90 5.87 -4.19
CA SER A 106 -7.14 7.31 -4.22
C SER A 106 -8.28 7.71 -3.30
N THR A 107 -8.38 9.00 -3.02
CA THR A 107 -9.57 9.63 -2.44
C THR A 107 -10.44 10.22 -3.56
N PRO A 108 -11.75 10.50 -3.32
CA PRO A 108 -12.66 10.90 -4.40
C PRO A 108 -12.50 12.32 -4.94
N GLN A 109 -11.65 13.17 -4.33
CA GLN A 109 -11.47 14.56 -4.74
C GLN A 109 -10.67 14.70 -6.04
N ASP A 110 -11.04 15.66 -6.88
CA ASP A 110 -10.46 15.86 -8.21
C ASP A 110 -8.94 16.13 -8.17
N VAL A 111 -8.43 16.76 -7.11
CA VAL A 111 -6.98 16.98 -6.94
C VAL A 111 -6.22 15.65 -6.83
N ALA A 112 -6.74 14.70 -6.05
CA ALA A 112 -6.13 13.38 -5.93
C ALA A 112 -6.28 12.57 -7.23
N LEU A 113 -7.42 12.69 -7.90
CA LEU A 113 -7.68 12.00 -9.16
C LEU A 113 -6.75 12.47 -10.29
N ALA A 114 -6.31 13.72 -10.27
CA ALA A 114 -5.31 14.21 -11.23
C ALA A 114 -3.95 13.47 -11.11
N ASP A 115 -3.56 13.04 -9.90
CA ASP A 115 -2.37 12.23 -9.71
C ASP A 115 -2.60 10.76 -10.07
N VAL A 116 -3.82 10.25 -9.85
CA VAL A 116 -4.23 8.91 -10.33
C VAL A 116 -4.07 8.79 -11.85
N GLU A 117 -4.45 9.82 -12.61
CA GLU A 117 -4.27 9.81 -14.06
C GLU A 117 -2.82 9.61 -14.49
N LYS A 118 -1.90 10.27 -13.78
CA LYS A 118 -0.46 10.08 -14.06
C LYS A 118 -0.01 8.65 -13.77
N GLY A 119 -0.46 8.07 -12.64
CA GLY A 119 -0.18 6.69 -12.27
C GLY A 119 -0.71 5.68 -13.29
N VAL A 120 -1.97 5.82 -13.70
CA VAL A 120 -2.59 4.98 -14.73
C VAL A 120 -1.81 5.05 -16.04
N ASN A 121 -1.47 6.27 -16.49
CA ASN A 121 -0.71 6.48 -17.72
C ASN A 121 0.70 5.89 -17.63
N MET A 122 1.35 5.95 -16.47
CA MET A 122 2.66 5.34 -16.24
C MET A 122 2.58 3.81 -16.42
N PHE A 123 1.63 3.13 -15.76
CA PHE A 123 1.49 1.67 -15.87
C PHE A 123 1.09 1.22 -17.28
N ARG A 124 0.34 2.04 -18.02
CA ARG A 124 -0.07 1.77 -19.42
C ARG A 124 0.96 2.18 -20.47
N ASN A 125 2.02 2.88 -20.06
CA ASN A 125 3.11 3.24 -20.98
C ASN A 125 3.71 1.98 -21.61
N LYS A 126 4.10 2.06 -22.89
CA LYS A 126 4.63 0.91 -23.64
C LYS A 126 5.88 0.29 -23.00
N ASP A 127 6.69 1.09 -22.35
CA ASP A 127 7.92 0.64 -21.69
C ASP A 127 7.65 -0.06 -20.36
N VAL A 128 6.53 0.23 -19.71
CA VAL A 128 6.09 -0.35 -18.44
C VAL A 128 5.12 -1.50 -18.68
N ASN A 129 4.04 -1.23 -19.38
CA ASN A 129 3.02 -2.17 -19.85
C ASN A 129 2.57 -3.18 -18.79
N LYS A 130 2.14 -2.68 -17.63
CA LYS A 130 1.63 -3.50 -16.52
C LYS A 130 0.12 -3.34 -16.39
N PRO A 131 -0.63 -4.43 -16.16
CA PRO A 131 -2.06 -4.37 -15.93
C PRO A 131 -2.38 -3.61 -14.64
N ILE A 132 -3.52 -2.93 -14.62
CA ILE A 132 -4.10 -2.34 -13.42
C ILE A 132 -5.29 -3.20 -13.01
N PHE A 133 -5.18 -3.89 -11.89
CA PHE A 133 -6.20 -4.82 -11.41
C PHE A 133 -7.45 -4.11 -10.90
N GLY A 134 -7.33 -2.85 -10.54
CA GLY A 134 -8.46 -2.00 -10.18
C GLY A 134 -8.07 -0.78 -9.36
N LEU A 135 -9.11 -0.03 -9.01
CA LEU A 135 -9.05 1.18 -8.20
C LEU A 135 -9.78 0.95 -6.88
N ILE A 136 -9.22 1.45 -5.79
CA ILE A 136 -9.84 1.53 -4.47
C ILE A 136 -10.07 3.00 -4.14
N GLU A 137 -11.31 3.38 -3.84
CA GLU A 137 -11.63 4.71 -3.36
C GLU A 137 -11.58 4.72 -1.83
N ASN A 138 -10.53 5.30 -1.28
CA ASN A 138 -10.34 5.47 0.16
C ASN A 138 -11.00 6.78 0.64
N MET A 139 -11.40 6.83 1.91
CA MET A 139 -12.06 7.99 2.52
C MET A 139 -13.33 8.41 1.76
N ALA A 140 -14.07 7.43 1.25
CA ALA A 140 -15.20 7.66 0.34
C ALA A 140 -16.36 8.43 0.99
N TRP A 141 -16.66 8.18 2.26
CA TRP A 141 -17.65 8.91 3.04
C TRP A 141 -17.37 8.77 4.54
N PHE A 142 -18.00 9.61 5.32
CA PHE A 142 -18.09 9.51 6.78
C PHE A 142 -19.55 9.28 7.18
N THR A 143 -19.78 8.41 8.16
CA THR A 143 -21.09 8.18 8.77
C THR A 143 -20.99 8.45 10.27
N PRO A 144 -21.73 9.45 10.81
CA PRO A 144 -21.79 9.71 12.24
C PRO A 144 -22.42 8.53 12.99
N ALA A 145 -21.96 8.28 14.22
CA ALA A 145 -22.49 7.18 15.04
C ALA A 145 -23.97 7.37 15.39
N GLU A 146 -24.41 8.62 15.60
CA GLU A 146 -25.79 8.99 15.93
C GLU A 146 -26.72 8.93 14.70
N HIS A 147 -26.17 8.89 13.50
CA HIS A 147 -26.91 8.90 12.23
C HIS A 147 -26.38 7.81 11.29
N PRO A 148 -26.59 6.52 11.58
CA PRO A 148 -25.96 5.40 10.86
C PRO A 148 -26.40 5.27 9.39
N ASP A 149 -27.53 5.87 9.01
CA ASP A 149 -28.06 5.85 7.66
C ASP A 149 -27.58 7.03 6.81
N GLU A 150 -26.87 8.00 7.40
CA GLU A 150 -26.39 9.20 6.71
C GLU A 150 -24.95 9.03 6.25
N LYS A 151 -24.66 9.49 5.02
CA LYS A 151 -23.31 9.54 4.46
C LYS A 151 -22.91 10.97 4.14
N TYR A 152 -21.79 11.39 4.68
CA TYR A 152 -21.20 12.70 4.43
C TYR A 152 -19.98 12.52 3.53
N TYR A 153 -20.02 13.08 2.34
CA TYR A 153 -18.96 12.96 1.34
C TYR A 153 -17.94 14.11 1.47
N ILE A 154 -17.13 14.04 2.51
CA ILE A 154 -16.18 15.11 2.91
C ILE A 154 -15.20 15.44 1.78
N PHE A 155 -14.75 14.42 1.05
CA PHE A 155 -13.80 14.56 -0.07
C PHE A 155 -14.46 14.49 -1.45
N GLY A 156 -15.79 14.68 -1.53
CA GLY A 156 -16.54 14.54 -2.77
C GLY A 156 -17.11 13.13 -2.97
N GLN A 157 -17.89 12.94 -4.01
CA GLN A 157 -18.64 11.72 -4.28
C GLN A 157 -18.36 11.19 -5.67
N GLY A 158 -18.15 9.87 -5.78
CA GLY A 158 -18.08 9.15 -7.04
C GLY A 158 -16.85 9.43 -7.90
N GLY A 159 -15.81 10.03 -7.33
CA GLY A 159 -14.57 10.32 -8.05
C GLY A 159 -13.88 9.05 -8.54
N GLY A 160 -13.77 8.04 -7.68
CA GLY A 160 -13.20 6.74 -8.04
C GLY A 160 -14.01 6.03 -9.12
N GLN A 161 -15.34 6.09 -9.06
CA GLN A 161 -16.20 5.51 -10.08
C GLN A 161 -15.98 6.17 -11.46
N ARG A 162 -15.97 7.51 -11.51
CA ARG A 162 -15.68 8.24 -12.77
C ARG A 162 -14.32 7.89 -13.35
N MET A 163 -13.31 7.72 -12.48
CA MET A 163 -11.96 7.35 -12.90
C MET A 163 -11.90 5.90 -13.42
N ALA A 164 -12.56 4.99 -12.73
CA ALA A 164 -12.68 3.59 -13.14
C ALA A 164 -13.32 3.46 -14.54
N GLU A 165 -14.43 4.16 -14.77
CA GLU A 165 -15.11 4.20 -16.06
C GLU A 165 -14.25 4.86 -17.15
N LYS A 166 -13.61 6.01 -16.85
CA LYS A 166 -12.77 6.74 -17.82
C LYS A 166 -11.62 5.87 -18.35
N TYR A 167 -11.04 5.05 -17.48
CA TYR A 167 -9.88 4.23 -17.80
C TYR A 167 -10.20 2.76 -18.04
N ASP A 168 -11.47 2.36 -18.02
CA ASP A 168 -11.89 0.97 -18.16
C ASP A 168 -11.09 0.04 -17.23
N ILE A 169 -11.13 0.37 -15.93
CA ILE A 169 -10.52 -0.42 -14.84
C ILE A 169 -11.58 -0.69 -13.76
N PRO A 170 -11.56 -1.85 -13.09
CA PRO A 170 -12.56 -2.16 -12.07
C PRO A 170 -12.46 -1.22 -10.87
N LEU A 171 -13.60 -0.73 -10.34
CA LEU A 171 -13.66 -0.20 -8.97
C LEU A 171 -13.77 -1.38 -8.00
N LEU A 172 -12.67 -1.73 -7.34
CA LEU A 172 -12.61 -2.86 -6.41
C LEU A 172 -13.48 -2.63 -5.17
N GLY A 173 -13.52 -1.40 -4.69
CA GLY A 173 -14.37 -1.03 -3.57
C GLY A 173 -14.09 0.36 -3.03
N GLN A 174 -14.81 0.67 -1.96
CA GLN A 174 -14.75 1.96 -1.29
C GLN A 174 -14.56 1.74 0.21
N ILE A 175 -13.63 2.48 0.81
CA ILE A 175 -13.36 2.44 2.26
C ILE A 175 -13.89 3.74 2.88
N PRO A 176 -14.76 3.68 3.88
CA PRO A 176 -15.25 4.86 4.58
C PRO A 176 -14.19 5.47 5.50
N ILE A 177 -14.42 6.70 5.92
CA ILE A 177 -13.70 7.32 7.04
C ILE A 177 -14.33 6.77 8.33
N VAL A 178 -13.55 6.01 9.10
CA VAL A 178 -14.00 5.43 10.38
C VAL A 178 -12.92 5.66 11.43
N GLN A 179 -13.34 6.10 12.61
CA GLN A 179 -12.43 6.37 13.72
C GLN A 179 -11.61 5.13 14.12
N SER A 180 -12.23 3.95 14.10
CA SER A 180 -11.56 2.69 14.43
C SER A 180 -10.44 2.30 13.48
N ILE A 181 -10.49 2.70 12.19
CA ILE A 181 -9.40 2.48 11.25
C ILE A 181 -8.17 3.28 11.69
N ARG A 182 -8.36 4.56 12.06
CA ARG A 182 -7.27 5.40 12.58
C ARG A 182 -6.73 4.84 13.90
N GLU A 183 -7.61 4.55 14.86
CA GLU A 183 -7.22 4.02 16.18
C GLU A 183 -6.45 2.71 16.05
N GLY A 184 -6.91 1.80 15.20
CA GLY A 184 -6.24 0.54 14.93
C GLY A 184 -4.85 0.73 14.33
N GLY A 185 -4.69 1.68 13.39
CA GLY A 185 -3.39 2.04 12.84
C GLY A 185 -2.44 2.62 13.90
N ASP A 186 -2.93 3.47 14.80
CA ASP A 186 -2.14 4.09 15.87
C ASP A 186 -1.73 3.10 16.97
N SER A 187 -2.58 2.10 17.26
CA SER A 187 -2.35 1.08 18.31
C SER A 187 -1.60 -0.16 17.82
N GLY A 188 -1.42 -0.30 16.52
CA GLY A 188 -0.84 -1.50 15.90
C GLY A 188 -1.79 -2.70 15.86
N GLU A 189 -3.10 -2.43 15.87
CA GLU A 189 -4.18 -3.41 15.69
C GLU A 189 -4.99 -3.06 14.43
N PRO A 190 -4.51 -3.37 13.22
CA PRO A 190 -5.13 -2.97 11.98
C PRO A 190 -6.61 -3.35 11.89
N ALA A 191 -7.46 -2.42 11.42
CA ALA A 191 -8.89 -2.65 11.28
C ALA A 191 -9.24 -3.89 10.44
N ALA A 192 -8.36 -4.27 9.50
CA ALA A 192 -8.51 -5.47 8.67
C ALA A 192 -8.60 -6.79 9.49
N LEU A 193 -8.15 -6.81 10.74
CA LEU A 193 -8.28 -7.96 11.65
C LEU A 193 -9.64 -8.02 12.34
N SER A 194 -10.46 -6.98 12.20
CA SER A 194 -11.75 -6.84 12.86
C SER A 194 -12.86 -7.51 12.04
N SER A 195 -13.83 -8.11 12.73
CA SER A 195 -15.08 -8.58 12.13
C SER A 195 -16.15 -7.48 11.99
N ARG A 196 -15.82 -6.24 12.33
CA ARG A 196 -16.71 -5.07 12.18
C ARG A 196 -16.81 -4.66 10.70
N PRO A 197 -17.79 -3.82 10.33
CA PRO A 197 -17.98 -3.37 8.94
C PRO A 197 -16.73 -2.76 8.28
N ASP A 198 -15.91 -2.05 9.06
CA ASP A 198 -14.63 -1.49 8.61
C ASP A 198 -13.63 -2.59 8.22
N GLY A 199 -13.46 -3.62 9.04
CA GLY A 199 -12.61 -4.77 8.73
C GLY A 199 -13.14 -5.60 7.57
N LEU A 200 -14.45 -5.84 7.54
CA LEU A 200 -15.10 -6.56 6.43
C LEU A 200 -14.94 -5.85 5.08
N ALA A 201 -14.87 -4.51 5.07
CA ALA A 201 -14.60 -3.76 3.85
C ALA A 201 -13.20 -4.09 3.29
N PHE A 202 -12.17 -4.19 4.12
CA PHE A 202 -10.83 -4.62 3.71
C PHE A 202 -10.81 -6.06 3.23
N LEU A 203 -11.51 -6.96 3.92
CA LEU A 203 -11.60 -8.38 3.54
C LEU A 203 -12.24 -8.53 2.15
N ALA A 204 -13.36 -7.85 1.91
CA ALA A 204 -14.04 -7.88 0.61
C ALA A 204 -13.15 -7.36 -0.54
N LEU A 205 -12.31 -6.36 -0.28
CA LEU A 205 -11.32 -5.88 -1.24
C LEU A 205 -10.25 -6.94 -1.52
N ALA A 206 -9.74 -7.57 -0.47
CA ALA A 206 -8.73 -8.63 -0.58
C ALA A 206 -9.24 -9.82 -1.38
N GLU A 207 -10.47 -10.26 -1.15
CA GLU A 207 -11.12 -11.36 -1.89
C GLU A 207 -11.27 -11.03 -3.39
N LYS A 208 -11.70 -9.80 -3.73
CA LYS A 208 -11.79 -9.37 -5.12
C LYS A 208 -10.43 -9.33 -5.80
N LEU A 209 -9.41 -8.83 -5.11
CA LEU A 209 -8.06 -8.76 -5.64
C LEU A 209 -7.47 -10.16 -5.83
N ALA A 210 -7.61 -11.04 -4.85
CA ALA A 210 -7.15 -12.42 -4.95
C ALA A 210 -7.83 -13.15 -6.13
N SER A 211 -9.14 -12.93 -6.33
CA SER A 211 -9.87 -13.50 -7.46
C SER A 211 -9.42 -12.96 -8.81
N ALA A 212 -8.93 -11.73 -8.87
CA ALA A 212 -8.40 -11.13 -10.11
C ALA A 212 -6.98 -11.62 -10.43
N LEU A 213 -6.27 -12.22 -9.46
CA LEU A 213 -4.91 -12.73 -9.60
C LEU A 213 -4.85 -14.25 -9.78
N ALA A 214 -5.95 -14.96 -9.52
CA ALA A 214 -6.08 -16.41 -9.72
C ALA A 214 -6.34 -16.77 -11.18
#